data_44ffcc73312f24cdcbc2aa5b8929e9d4
#
_entry.id   44ffcc73312f24cdcbc2aa5b8929e9d4
#
_cell.length_a   1.000
_cell.length_b   1.000
_cell.length_c   1.000
_cell.angle_alpha   90.00
_cell.angle_beta   90.00
_cell.angle_gamma   90.00
#
_symmetry.space_group_name_H-M   'P 1'
#
loop_
_entity.id
_entity.type
_entity.pdbx_description
1 polymer ?
#
loop_
_entity_poly.entity_id
_entity_poly.type
_entity_poly.pdbx_seq_one_letter_code
_entity_poly.pdbx_strand_id
1 'polypeptide(L)'
;MFTIQQLSAADVGRLLWQYRARWLVPTAVVAAMAVIFALVRPDSWEASQALIVRNEASTTPEVAGKFRQIDDMKVTQETILALAKSRDVLAATLSEVGPPAKRKVKGAFPTPREIAALRKVIKLAPPKGTEFGKTEVFYLKVRDSDRARAIALTEALCTQLQAGYQKVLDKKGQSMEHELVDNVTVAEKALREASSKLSDLERQVGQDLAELRILHSNPSGDSDMRLRSITIENDIRRYQTQQQAARDLRALLVDAAQDPTHLIAAPNTLLESQPALKRLKEGLIDAQLKTALAMGSMTADHPSVKSAALAEAEIHRRINNELKVAIRGVDSDLQLSTSQIAMLQKQLDDTRGRLARLANLRADYSNLVTDVEHANKRAETARTILADARGKQAGARNSCLISRLEAPDGGTDPVGPGRAMTVLLGVAVGLIIGLGVVVLTIPVPQSLDSESSIPREKPVGVSGASSVNEAIAHAAVANGNGGFANGNVADVESHSALMRSGIGSATAVVESH
;
A
#
# COMPACT_ATOMS: atom_id res chain seq x y z
N MET A 1 43.18 66.80 0.17
CA MET A 1 41.78 67.21 -0.03
C MET A 1 41.76 68.16 -1.18
N PHE A 2 41.56 67.65 -2.42
CA PHE A 2 41.65 68.52 -3.63
C PHE A 2 40.33 69.27 -3.77
N THR A 3 40.38 70.54 -3.64
CA THR A 3 39.31 71.49 -3.90
C THR A 3 39.10 71.55 -5.42
N ILE A 4 38.01 70.95 -5.92
CA ILE A 4 37.56 71.12 -7.30
C ILE A 4 37.07 72.58 -7.39
N GLN A 5 37.90 73.48 -7.96
CA GLN A 5 37.49 74.79 -8.32
C GLN A 5 36.32 74.73 -9.30
N GLN A 6 35.24 75.44 -9.01
CA GLN A 6 34.00 75.45 -9.80
C GLN A 6 34.28 75.94 -11.22
N LEU A 7 34.50 75.01 -12.14
CA LEU A 7 34.50 75.32 -13.57
C LEU A 7 33.07 75.73 -13.96
N SER A 8 32.93 77.00 -14.40
CA SER A 8 31.63 77.46 -14.91
C SER A 8 31.22 76.63 -16.12
N ALA A 9 29.92 76.30 -16.24
CA ALA A 9 29.39 75.54 -17.39
C ALA A 9 29.77 76.21 -18.75
N ALA A 10 29.97 77.51 -18.78
CA ALA A 10 30.46 78.26 -19.94
C ALA A 10 31.92 77.98 -20.32
N ASP A 11 32.79 77.72 -19.33
CA ASP A 11 34.20 77.40 -19.55
C ASP A 11 34.37 75.94 -20.03
N VAL A 12 33.57 75.02 -19.52
CA VAL A 12 33.51 73.63 -20.03
C VAL A 12 33.06 73.64 -21.48
N GLY A 13 32.04 74.45 -21.84
CA GLY A 13 31.56 74.57 -23.21
C GLY A 13 32.61 75.11 -24.18
N ARG A 14 33.41 76.13 -23.77
CA ARG A 14 34.50 76.66 -24.57
C ARG A 14 35.66 75.69 -24.76
N LEU A 15 36.02 74.94 -23.72
CA LEU A 15 37.04 73.91 -23.79
C LEU A 15 36.59 72.75 -24.71
N LEU A 16 35.33 72.27 -24.63
CA LEU A 16 34.78 71.25 -25.51
C LEU A 16 34.74 71.73 -26.98
N TRP A 17 34.47 73.04 -27.22
CA TRP A 17 34.46 73.59 -28.55
C TRP A 17 35.89 73.76 -29.14
N GLN A 18 36.84 74.11 -28.32
CA GLN A 18 38.25 74.30 -28.73
C GLN A 18 38.92 72.97 -29.09
N TYR A 19 38.54 71.86 -28.39
CA TYR A 19 39.07 70.55 -28.63
C TYR A 19 38.07 69.64 -29.33
N ARG A 20 37.14 70.20 -30.13
CA ARG A 20 36.06 69.49 -30.83
C ARG A 20 36.52 68.26 -31.62
N ALA A 21 37.70 68.36 -32.30
CA ALA A 21 38.22 67.22 -33.06
C ALA A 21 38.64 66.04 -32.18
N ARG A 22 39.06 66.26 -30.91
CA ARG A 22 39.54 65.19 -30.03
C ARG A 22 38.40 64.29 -29.43
N TRP A 23 37.18 64.83 -29.31
CA TRP A 23 36.04 64.00 -28.86
C TRP A 23 35.15 63.65 -30.03
N LEU A 24 35.04 64.46 -31.05
CA LEU A 24 34.20 64.15 -32.22
C LEU A 24 34.72 62.93 -33.04
N VAL A 25 36.04 62.85 -33.21
CA VAL A 25 36.67 61.80 -34.00
C VAL A 25 36.43 60.42 -33.37
N PRO A 26 36.72 60.14 -32.06
CA PRO A 26 36.44 58.86 -31.47
C PRO A 26 34.94 58.61 -31.39
N THR A 27 34.10 59.61 -31.12
CA THR A 27 32.63 59.47 -31.16
C THR A 27 32.14 59.06 -32.54
N ALA A 28 32.62 59.68 -33.61
CA ALA A 28 32.27 59.39 -34.99
C ALA A 28 32.72 57.96 -35.39
N VAL A 29 33.90 57.51 -34.96
CA VAL A 29 34.43 56.18 -35.23
C VAL A 29 33.56 55.11 -34.54
N VAL A 30 33.23 55.32 -33.25
CA VAL A 30 32.38 54.39 -32.51
C VAL A 30 30.96 54.40 -33.08
N ALA A 31 30.42 55.58 -33.43
CA ALA A 31 29.10 55.65 -34.09
C ALA A 31 29.09 54.97 -35.45
N ALA A 32 30.15 55.16 -36.28
CA ALA A 32 30.23 54.42 -37.57
C ALA A 32 30.34 52.92 -37.40
N MET A 33 31.13 52.47 -36.44
CA MET A 33 31.18 51.02 -36.07
C MET A 33 29.81 50.51 -35.60
N ALA A 34 29.08 51.28 -34.78
CA ALA A 34 27.74 50.92 -34.34
C ALA A 34 26.73 50.85 -35.50
N VAL A 35 26.82 51.75 -36.48
CA VAL A 35 25.99 51.70 -37.71
C VAL A 35 26.32 50.46 -38.53
N ILE A 36 27.59 50.17 -38.78
CA ILE A 36 28.04 48.98 -39.50
C ILE A 36 27.53 47.73 -38.79
N PHE A 37 27.68 47.66 -37.46
CA PHE A 37 27.18 46.53 -36.64
C PHE A 37 25.65 46.39 -36.75
N ALA A 38 24.90 47.49 -36.67
CA ALA A 38 23.44 47.50 -36.78
C ALA A 38 22.95 47.05 -38.16
N LEU A 39 23.71 47.31 -39.24
CA LEU A 39 23.39 46.86 -40.60
C LEU A 39 23.75 45.40 -40.86
N VAL A 40 24.87 44.92 -40.28
CA VAL A 40 25.35 43.52 -40.49
C VAL A 40 24.62 42.52 -39.59
N ARG A 41 24.16 42.97 -38.42
CA ARG A 41 23.46 42.10 -37.48
C ARG A 41 22.14 41.58 -38.08
N PRO A 42 21.93 40.23 -38.16
CA PRO A 42 20.67 39.67 -38.62
C PRO A 42 19.55 39.95 -37.63
N ASP A 43 18.39 40.28 -38.13
CA ASP A 43 17.17 40.40 -37.32
C ASP A 43 16.85 39.06 -36.67
N SER A 44 16.35 39.08 -35.44
CA SER A 44 15.95 37.87 -34.68
C SER A 44 14.45 37.90 -34.49
N TRP A 45 13.77 36.90 -35.00
CA TRP A 45 12.31 36.71 -34.88
C TRP A 45 12.03 35.65 -33.82
N GLU A 46 11.05 35.91 -32.94
CA GLU A 46 10.59 34.97 -31.94
C GLU A 46 9.15 34.55 -32.27
N ALA A 47 8.96 33.28 -32.58
CA ALA A 47 7.64 32.70 -32.66
C ALA A 47 7.23 32.09 -31.32
N SER A 48 5.98 32.31 -30.95
CA SER A 48 5.42 31.81 -29.70
C SER A 48 4.13 31.03 -29.97
N GLN A 49 3.93 29.93 -29.24
CA GLN A 49 2.70 29.13 -29.29
C GLN A 49 2.24 28.82 -27.88
N ALA A 50 0.97 29.12 -27.58
CA ALA A 50 0.35 28.79 -26.32
C ALA A 50 -0.04 27.31 -26.28
N LEU A 51 0.38 26.63 -25.23
CA LEU A 51 0.11 25.23 -24.97
C LEU A 51 -0.58 25.08 -23.61
N ILE A 52 -1.57 24.19 -23.52
CA ILE A 52 -2.19 23.79 -22.25
C ILE A 52 -1.72 22.39 -21.94
N VAL A 53 -1.30 22.17 -20.69
CA VAL A 53 -1.01 20.85 -20.14
C VAL A 53 -2.16 20.40 -19.27
N ARG A 54 -2.63 19.20 -19.52
CA ARG A 54 -3.64 18.50 -18.70
C ARG A 54 -2.96 17.40 -17.92
N ASN A 55 -3.48 17.08 -16.74
CA ASN A 55 -3.02 15.92 -15.98
C ASN A 55 -3.48 14.62 -16.65
N GLU A 56 -2.83 13.50 -16.31
CA GLU A 56 -3.25 12.17 -16.73
C GLU A 56 -4.72 11.92 -16.34
N ALA A 57 -5.46 11.19 -17.16
CA ALA A 57 -6.85 10.89 -16.91
C ALA A 57 -7.03 10.21 -15.55
N SER A 58 -7.76 10.87 -14.65
CA SER A 58 -8.19 10.27 -13.39
C SER A 58 -9.44 9.43 -13.65
N THR A 59 -9.55 8.27 -13.00
CA THR A 59 -10.75 7.41 -13.03
C THR A 59 -11.98 8.09 -12.41
N THR A 60 -11.79 9.16 -11.65
CA THR A 60 -12.89 9.97 -11.09
C THR A 60 -13.25 11.11 -12.03
N PRO A 61 -14.50 11.16 -12.57
CA PRO A 61 -14.93 12.15 -13.55
C PRO A 61 -14.79 13.60 -13.08
N GLU A 62 -14.93 13.85 -11.79
CA GLU A 62 -14.88 15.19 -11.19
C GLU A 62 -13.49 15.84 -11.21
N VAL A 63 -12.43 15.06 -11.38
CA VAL A 63 -11.03 15.53 -11.30
C VAL A 63 -10.27 15.25 -12.59
N ALA A 64 -10.94 14.77 -13.62
CA ALA A 64 -10.31 14.43 -14.90
C ALA A 64 -9.59 15.64 -15.52
N GLY A 65 -8.30 15.53 -15.74
CA GLY A 65 -7.45 16.53 -16.40
C GLY A 65 -6.99 17.70 -15.54
N LYS A 66 -7.38 17.77 -14.25
CA LYS A 66 -6.90 18.81 -13.31
C LYS A 66 -5.73 18.32 -12.48
N PHE A 67 -4.75 19.18 -12.23
CA PHE A 67 -3.67 18.90 -11.31
C PHE A 67 -4.18 19.04 -9.87
N ARG A 68 -3.91 18.04 -9.03
CA ARG A 68 -4.26 18.07 -7.59
C ARG A 68 -3.30 18.93 -6.78
N GLN A 69 -2.03 18.97 -7.19
CA GLN A 69 -0.96 19.70 -6.51
C GLN A 69 -0.21 20.57 -7.52
N ILE A 70 0.24 21.74 -7.06
CA ILE A 70 1.03 22.67 -7.87
C ILE A 70 2.38 22.06 -8.26
N ASP A 71 2.95 21.25 -7.37
CA ASP A 71 4.23 20.60 -7.62
C ASP A 71 4.15 19.58 -8.76
N ASP A 72 3.06 18.83 -8.89
CA ASP A 72 2.85 17.88 -10.00
C ASP A 72 2.84 18.62 -11.35
N MET A 73 2.19 19.78 -11.40
CA MET A 73 2.13 20.61 -12.60
C MET A 73 3.52 21.13 -12.95
N LYS A 74 4.30 21.58 -11.97
CA LYS A 74 5.66 22.05 -12.17
C LYS A 74 6.58 20.95 -12.71
N VAL A 75 6.54 19.76 -12.09
CA VAL A 75 7.31 18.59 -12.55
C VAL A 75 6.92 18.20 -13.99
N THR A 76 5.63 18.24 -14.32
CA THR A 76 5.16 17.95 -15.68
C THR A 76 5.68 18.98 -16.67
N GLN A 77 5.62 20.28 -16.36
CA GLN A 77 6.14 21.34 -17.23
C GLN A 77 7.68 21.25 -17.39
N GLU A 78 8.42 20.92 -16.33
CA GLU A 78 9.87 20.69 -16.40
C GLU A 78 10.20 19.48 -17.29
N THR A 79 9.42 18.41 -17.18
CA THR A 79 9.55 17.21 -18.03
C THR A 79 9.30 17.56 -19.51
N ILE A 80 8.26 18.35 -19.79
CA ILE A 80 7.97 18.84 -21.14
C ILE A 80 9.10 19.71 -21.69
N LEU A 81 9.68 20.58 -20.86
CA LEU A 81 10.84 21.39 -21.24
C LEU A 81 12.08 20.53 -21.56
N ALA A 82 12.34 19.53 -20.71
CA ALA A 82 13.44 18.60 -20.94
C ALA A 82 13.24 17.82 -22.24
N LEU A 83 12.01 17.37 -22.50
CA LEU A 83 11.64 16.64 -23.73
C LEU A 83 11.74 17.55 -24.98
N ALA A 84 11.25 18.80 -24.89
CA ALA A 84 11.37 19.78 -25.98
C ALA A 84 12.84 20.07 -26.37
N LYS A 85 13.76 19.92 -25.41
CA LYS A 85 15.21 20.06 -25.61
C LYS A 85 15.93 18.74 -25.88
N SER A 86 15.21 17.63 -25.97
CA SER A 86 15.79 16.32 -26.26
C SER A 86 16.33 16.24 -27.69
N ARG A 87 17.36 15.43 -27.89
CA ARG A 87 18.01 15.28 -29.20
C ARG A 87 17.02 14.79 -30.27
N ASP A 88 16.19 13.82 -29.88
CA ASP A 88 15.28 13.14 -30.83
C ASP A 88 14.19 14.07 -31.34
N VAL A 89 13.55 14.84 -30.42
CA VAL A 89 12.53 15.84 -30.77
C VAL A 89 13.13 16.95 -31.63
N LEU A 90 14.32 17.47 -31.27
CA LEU A 90 14.97 18.51 -32.02
C LEU A 90 15.44 18.04 -33.41
N ALA A 91 15.96 16.84 -33.51
CA ALA A 91 16.35 16.25 -34.78
C ALA A 91 15.14 16.06 -35.72
N ALA A 92 14.03 15.50 -35.18
CA ALA A 92 12.79 15.33 -35.93
C ALA A 92 12.23 16.68 -36.41
N THR A 93 12.19 17.71 -35.50
CA THR A 93 11.75 19.08 -35.85
C THR A 93 12.59 19.67 -36.96
N LEU A 94 13.93 19.59 -36.88
CA LEU A 94 14.81 20.10 -37.92
C LEU A 94 14.65 19.35 -39.23
N SER A 95 14.47 18.02 -39.19
CA SER A 95 14.24 17.21 -40.42
C SER A 95 12.94 17.58 -41.13
N GLU A 96 11.89 17.91 -40.38
CA GLU A 96 10.58 18.32 -40.89
C GLU A 96 10.64 19.72 -41.55
N VAL A 97 11.26 20.70 -40.88
CA VAL A 97 11.33 22.07 -41.38
C VAL A 97 12.40 22.27 -42.48
N GLY A 98 13.43 21.44 -42.48
CA GLY A 98 14.55 21.51 -43.40
C GLY A 98 15.60 22.56 -43.06
N PRO A 99 16.67 22.70 -43.89
CA PRO A 99 17.78 23.63 -43.67
C PRO A 99 17.37 25.08 -43.89
N PRO A 100 18.05 26.09 -43.28
CA PRO A 100 17.81 27.48 -43.54
C PRO A 100 18.15 27.85 -44.99
N ALA A 101 17.34 28.72 -45.60
CA ALA A 101 17.43 29.08 -47.04
C ALA A 101 18.81 29.60 -47.47
N LYS A 102 19.57 30.21 -46.56
CA LYS A 102 20.92 30.77 -46.85
C LYS A 102 22.03 29.70 -46.83
N ARG A 103 21.72 28.43 -46.47
CA ARG A 103 22.72 27.36 -46.36
C ARG A 103 22.76 26.48 -47.59
N LYS A 104 23.88 26.44 -48.29
CA LYS A 104 24.17 25.40 -49.27
C LYS A 104 24.50 24.12 -48.52
N VAL A 105 23.57 23.19 -48.47
CA VAL A 105 23.71 21.91 -47.75
C VAL A 105 24.75 21.05 -48.46
N LYS A 106 25.93 20.90 -47.85
CA LYS A 106 26.89 19.86 -48.19
C LYS A 106 26.91 18.90 -46.97
N GLY A 107 26.21 17.78 -47.04
CA GLY A 107 26.21 16.73 -46.04
C GLY A 107 24.87 16.44 -45.36
N ALA A 108 24.84 15.48 -44.44
CA ALA A 108 23.62 15.04 -43.74
C ALA A 108 23.06 16.16 -42.84
N PHE A 109 21.75 16.36 -42.94
CA PHE A 109 20.99 17.30 -42.12
C PHE A 109 19.94 16.51 -41.30
N PRO A 110 19.72 16.82 -39.98
CA PRO A 110 20.36 17.86 -39.18
C PRO A 110 21.71 17.42 -38.59
N THR A 111 22.64 18.38 -38.45
CA THR A 111 23.93 18.13 -37.78
C THR A 111 23.83 18.29 -36.27
N PRO A 112 24.72 17.67 -35.48
CA PRO A 112 24.74 17.85 -34.01
C PRO A 112 24.90 19.32 -33.56
N ARG A 113 25.57 20.14 -34.40
CA ARG A 113 25.75 21.61 -34.13
C ARG A 113 24.44 22.35 -34.27
N GLU A 114 23.62 22.01 -35.26
CA GLU A 114 22.29 22.63 -35.48
C GLU A 114 21.30 22.25 -34.40
N ILE A 115 21.31 21.00 -33.98
CA ILE A 115 20.50 20.53 -32.83
C ILE A 115 20.90 21.30 -31.56
N ALA A 116 22.22 21.49 -31.32
CA ALA A 116 22.71 22.26 -30.19
C ALA A 116 22.35 23.76 -30.28
N ALA A 117 22.34 24.32 -31.50
CA ALA A 117 21.94 25.72 -31.74
C ALA A 117 20.43 25.88 -31.46
N LEU A 118 19.58 25.00 -32.00
CA LEU A 118 18.13 25.04 -31.75
C LEU A 118 17.81 24.88 -30.24
N ARG A 119 18.51 23.98 -29.55
CA ARG A 119 18.34 23.79 -28.09
C ARG A 119 18.53 25.09 -27.28
N LYS A 120 19.45 25.97 -27.69
CA LYS A 120 19.76 27.25 -27.00
C LYS A 120 18.66 28.28 -27.20
N VAL A 121 17.96 28.27 -28.33
CA VAL A 121 16.97 29.29 -28.69
C VAL A 121 15.56 28.94 -28.29
N ILE A 122 15.32 27.70 -27.83
CA ILE A 122 14.03 27.25 -27.31
C ILE A 122 13.87 27.66 -25.86
N LYS A 123 12.74 28.33 -25.56
CA LYS A 123 12.34 28.70 -24.20
C LYS A 123 10.89 28.36 -23.95
N LEU A 124 10.60 27.85 -22.75
CA LEU A 124 9.26 27.85 -22.20
C LEU A 124 9.09 29.05 -21.27
N ALA A 125 8.01 29.77 -21.42
CA ALA A 125 7.70 30.93 -20.61
C ALA A 125 6.26 30.83 -20.08
N PRO A 126 6.00 31.21 -18.82
CA PRO A 126 4.64 31.34 -18.33
C PRO A 126 3.94 32.54 -18.99
N PRO A 127 2.61 32.66 -18.89
CA PRO A 127 1.88 33.85 -19.24
C PRO A 127 2.41 35.08 -18.50
N LYS A 128 2.27 36.26 -19.12
CA LYS A 128 2.71 37.55 -18.51
C LYS A 128 2.04 37.73 -17.14
N GLY A 129 2.83 37.98 -16.10
CA GLY A 129 2.35 38.20 -14.73
C GLY A 129 2.17 36.96 -13.89
N THR A 130 2.51 35.76 -14.40
CA THR A 130 2.45 34.50 -13.66
C THR A 130 3.84 33.84 -13.57
N GLU A 131 4.01 32.98 -12.56
CA GLU A 131 5.23 32.20 -12.39
C GLU A 131 5.09 30.83 -13.06
N PHE A 132 6.21 30.25 -13.46
CA PHE A 132 6.28 28.91 -14.01
C PHE A 132 5.82 27.89 -12.96
N GLY A 133 4.90 27.00 -13.34
CA GLY A 133 4.33 26.00 -12.41
C GLY A 133 3.03 26.45 -11.72
N LYS A 134 2.54 27.68 -11.92
CA LYS A 134 1.27 28.15 -11.30
C LYS A 134 0.07 28.14 -12.25
N THR A 135 0.30 27.93 -13.55
CA THR A 135 -0.76 27.92 -14.58
C THR A 135 -0.60 26.73 -15.49
N GLU A 136 -1.72 26.17 -15.95
CA GLU A 136 -1.74 25.06 -16.90
C GLU A 136 -1.28 25.51 -18.31
N VAL A 137 -1.28 26.82 -18.57
CA VAL A 137 -0.89 27.42 -19.86
C VAL A 137 0.56 27.85 -19.79
N PHE A 138 1.30 27.54 -20.82
CA PHE A 138 2.66 28.06 -21.03
C PHE A 138 2.90 28.32 -22.53
N TYR A 139 3.87 29.20 -22.81
CA TYR A 139 4.28 29.56 -24.16
C TYR A 139 5.57 28.86 -24.53
N LEU A 140 5.53 28.10 -25.62
CA LEU A 140 6.73 27.61 -26.28
C LEU A 140 7.23 28.68 -27.24
N LYS A 141 8.46 29.14 -27.05
CA LYS A 141 9.08 30.23 -27.83
C LYS A 141 10.32 29.72 -28.54
N VAL A 142 10.40 29.98 -29.83
CA VAL A 142 11.55 29.63 -30.67
C VAL A 142 12.02 30.86 -31.39
N ARG A 143 13.35 31.09 -31.42
CA ARG A 143 13.98 32.22 -32.13
C ARG A 143 14.71 31.74 -33.38
N ASP A 144 14.49 32.45 -34.48
CA ASP A 144 15.25 32.26 -35.74
C ASP A 144 15.51 33.60 -36.40
N SER A 145 16.40 33.61 -37.39
CA SER A 145 16.71 34.79 -38.22
C SER A 145 15.63 35.09 -39.28
N ASP A 146 14.76 34.13 -39.56
CA ASP A 146 13.66 34.25 -40.53
C ASP A 146 12.34 34.02 -39.80
N ARG A 147 11.37 34.94 -39.99
CA ARG A 147 10.05 34.90 -39.37
C ARG A 147 9.26 33.64 -39.75
N ALA A 148 9.20 33.35 -41.08
CA ALA A 148 8.45 32.18 -41.56
C ALA A 148 9.04 30.88 -41.02
N ARG A 149 10.38 30.80 -40.94
CA ARG A 149 11.07 29.65 -40.36
C ARG A 149 10.85 29.51 -38.86
N ALA A 150 10.84 30.63 -38.12
CA ALA A 150 10.57 30.62 -36.66
C ALA A 150 9.16 30.03 -36.39
N ILE A 151 8.15 30.42 -37.15
CA ILE A 151 6.78 29.88 -37.09
C ILE A 151 6.79 28.40 -37.41
N ALA A 152 7.39 27.98 -38.52
CA ALA A 152 7.46 26.57 -38.92
C ALA A 152 8.20 25.71 -37.89
N LEU A 153 9.30 26.21 -37.32
CA LEU A 153 10.04 25.53 -36.27
C LEU A 153 9.21 25.36 -34.99
N THR A 154 8.42 26.38 -34.61
CA THR A 154 7.55 26.33 -33.43
C THR A 154 6.43 25.31 -33.62
N GLU A 155 5.79 25.30 -34.81
CA GLU A 155 4.74 24.37 -35.17
C GLU A 155 5.23 22.92 -35.21
N ALA A 156 6.31 22.66 -35.93
CA ALA A 156 6.94 21.34 -36.00
C ALA A 156 7.40 20.86 -34.61
N LEU A 157 8.02 21.77 -33.81
CA LEU A 157 8.45 21.44 -32.45
C LEU A 157 7.27 21.03 -31.56
N CYS A 158 6.12 21.72 -31.65
CA CYS A 158 4.92 21.35 -30.92
C CYS A 158 4.41 19.97 -31.35
N THR A 159 4.38 19.67 -32.66
CA THR A 159 3.97 18.37 -33.20
C THR A 159 4.88 17.25 -32.68
N GLN A 160 6.19 17.44 -32.79
CA GLN A 160 7.18 16.46 -32.37
C GLN A 160 7.23 16.32 -30.84
N LEU A 161 6.97 17.39 -30.11
CA LEU A 161 6.86 17.37 -28.65
C LEU A 161 5.64 16.57 -28.19
N GLN A 162 4.47 16.78 -28.81
CA GLN A 162 3.26 16.00 -28.52
C GLN A 162 3.51 14.51 -28.76
N ALA A 163 4.04 14.15 -29.94
CA ALA A 163 4.36 12.77 -30.27
C ALA A 163 5.41 12.16 -29.33
N GLY A 164 6.45 12.93 -28.99
CA GLY A 164 7.50 12.49 -28.07
C GLY A 164 6.98 12.28 -26.64
N TYR A 165 6.13 13.17 -26.16
CA TYR A 165 5.51 13.03 -24.84
C TYR A 165 4.59 11.82 -24.76
N GLN A 166 3.76 11.60 -25.80
CA GLN A 166 2.92 10.41 -25.90
C GLN A 166 3.76 9.12 -25.88
N LYS A 167 4.87 9.08 -26.63
CA LYS A 167 5.78 7.93 -26.63
C LYS A 167 6.39 7.64 -25.26
N VAL A 168 6.73 8.67 -24.48
CA VAL A 168 7.24 8.53 -23.10
C VAL A 168 6.17 7.95 -22.19
N LEU A 169 4.92 8.45 -22.28
CA LEU A 169 3.79 7.95 -21.51
C LEU A 169 3.47 6.50 -21.86
N ASP A 170 3.43 6.16 -23.15
CA ASP A 170 3.19 4.79 -23.60
C ASP A 170 4.27 3.83 -23.07
N LYS A 171 5.53 4.23 -23.11
CA LYS A 171 6.62 3.41 -22.58
C LYS A 171 6.52 3.23 -21.07
N LYS A 172 6.20 4.30 -20.33
CA LYS A 172 5.97 4.26 -18.87
C LYS A 172 4.78 3.34 -18.55
N GLY A 173 3.66 3.50 -19.27
CA GLY A 173 2.46 2.68 -19.11
C GLY A 173 2.72 1.20 -19.39
N GLN A 174 3.45 0.87 -20.49
CA GLN A 174 3.83 -0.51 -20.81
C GLN A 174 4.74 -1.14 -19.73
N SER A 175 5.72 -0.39 -19.24
CA SER A 175 6.59 -0.89 -18.17
C SER A 175 5.80 -1.17 -16.89
N MET A 176 4.89 -0.28 -16.51
CA MET A 176 4.03 -0.45 -15.34
C MET A 176 3.04 -1.60 -15.53
N GLU A 177 2.46 -1.75 -16.73
CA GLU A 177 1.57 -2.87 -17.05
C GLU A 177 2.32 -4.20 -16.91
N HIS A 178 3.55 -4.31 -17.42
CA HIS A 178 4.36 -5.53 -17.30
C HIS A 178 4.62 -5.89 -15.84
N GLU A 179 5.03 -4.94 -15.02
CA GLU A 179 5.23 -5.15 -13.59
C GLU A 179 3.94 -5.60 -12.88
N LEU A 180 2.80 -5.00 -13.21
CA LEU A 180 1.51 -5.37 -12.62
C LEU A 180 1.03 -6.75 -13.08
N VAL A 181 1.30 -7.16 -14.33
CA VAL A 181 1.04 -8.52 -14.81
C VAL A 181 1.88 -9.54 -14.05
N ASP A 182 3.16 -9.24 -13.80
CA ASP A 182 4.02 -10.11 -13.00
C ASP A 182 3.50 -10.22 -11.56
N ASN A 183 3.06 -9.13 -10.96
CA ASN A 183 2.44 -9.13 -9.63
C ASN A 183 1.17 -9.99 -9.57
N VAL A 184 0.31 -9.92 -10.60
CA VAL A 184 -0.88 -10.78 -10.71
C VAL A 184 -0.47 -12.25 -10.80
N THR A 185 0.53 -12.58 -11.64
CA THR A 185 0.98 -13.97 -11.80
C THR A 185 1.56 -14.55 -10.50
N VAL A 186 2.32 -13.75 -9.74
CA VAL A 186 2.86 -14.13 -8.42
C VAL A 186 1.73 -14.34 -7.42
N ALA A 187 0.75 -13.41 -7.36
CA ALA A 187 -0.39 -13.53 -6.45
C ALA A 187 -1.28 -14.74 -6.78
N GLU A 188 -1.53 -15.01 -8.06
CA GLU A 188 -2.29 -16.19 -8.51
C GLU A 188 -1.55 -17.50 -8.23
N LYS A 189 -0.22 -17.51 -8.36
CA LYS A 189 0.59 -18.67 -7.98
C LYS A 189 0.47 -18.94 -6.49
N ALA A 190 0.58 -17.91 -5.65
CA ALA A 190 0.42 -18.03 -4.20
C ALA A 190 -0.98 -18.55 -3.83
N LEU A 191 -2.04 -18.07 -4.52
CA LEU A 191 -3.41 -18.58 -4.32
C LEU A 191 -3.53 -20.07 -4.69
N ARG A 192 -2.96 -20.48 -5.83
CA ARG A 192 -2.96 -21.89 -6.24
C ARG A 192 -2.23 -22.77 -5.24
N GLU A 193 -1.08 -22.33 -4.74
CA GLU A 193 -0.30 -23.06 -3.74
C GLU A 193 -1.04 -23.18 -2.40
N ALA A 194 -1.66 -22.09 -1.91
CA ALA A 194 -2.47 -22.12 -0.70
C ALA A 194 -3.69 -23.05 -0.86
N SER A 195 -4.42 -22.93 -1.98
CA SER A 195 -5.58 -23.79 -2.30
C SER A 195 -5.19 -25.26 -2.44
N SER A 196 -4.03 -25.56 -3.01
CA SER A 196 -3.52 -26.93 -3.10
C SER A 196 -3.26 -27.51 -1.72
N LYS A 197 -2.60 -26.78 -0.82
CA LYS A 197 -2.34 -27.22 0.56
C LYS A 197 -3.64 -27.49 1.32
N LEU A 198 -4.63 -26.61 1.18
CA LEU A 198 -5.94 -26.81 1.79
C LEU A 198 -6.62 -28.06 1.23
N SER A 199 -6.63 -28.25 -0.09
CA SER A 199 -7.20 -29.42 -0.75
C SER A 199 -6.49 -30.72 -0.34
N ASP A 200 -5.18 -30.68 -0.14
CA ASP A 200 -4.40 -31.84 0.32
C ASP A 200 -4.80 -32.23 1.75
N LEU A 201 -4.96 -31.26 2.65
CA LEU A 201 -5.46 -31.51 4.01
C LEU A 201 -6.90 -32.02 3.97
N GLU A 202 -7.78 -31.45 3.16
CA GLU A 202 -9.18 -31.90 3.01
C GLU A 202 -9.26 -33.35 2.50
N ARG A 203 -8.38 -33.72 1.56
CA ARG A 203 -8.27 -35.10 1.08
C ARG A 203 -7.76 -36.06 2.17
N GLN A 204 -6.80 -35.62 2.97
CA GLN A 204 -6.27 -36.40 4.09
C GLN A 204 -7.33 -36.65 5.18
N VAL A 205 -8.17 -35.66 5.46
CA VAL A 205 -9.28 -35.77 6.42
C VAL A 205 -10.40 -36.67 5.88
N GLY A 206 -10.67 -36.62 4.59
CA GLY A 206 -11.62 -37.53 3.90
C GLY A 206 -13.04 -37.44 4.45
N GLN A 207 -13.56 -38.55 4.97
CA GLN A 207 -14.97 -38.66 5.43
C GLN A 207 -15.32 -37.73 6.60
N ASP A 208 -14.32 -37.33 7.40
CA ASP A 208 -14.53 -36.51 8.58
C ASP A 208 -14.44 -34.99 8.25
N LEU A 209 -14.32 -34.60 6.94
CA LEU A 209 -14.23 -33.22 6.51
C LEU A 209 -15.43 -32.35 6.91
N ALA A 210 -16.64 -32.94 6.81
CA ALA A 210 -17.85 -32.20 7.20
C ALA A 210 -17.81 -31.82 8.68
N GLU A 211 -17.36 -32.75 9.53
CA GLU A 211 -17.20 -32.52 10.97
C GLU A 211 -16.11 -31.46 11.26
N LEU A 212 -14.96 -31.53 10.55
CA LEU A 212 -13.90 -30.53 10.68
C LEU A 212 -14.39 -29.13 10.31
N ARG A 213 -15.19 -28.99 9.26
CA ARG A 213 -15.79 -27.71 8.86
C ARG A 213 -16.76 -27.17 9.91
N ILE A 214 -17.60 -28.07 10.53
CA ILE A 214 -18.48 -27.68 11.64
C ILE A 214 -17.65 -27.21 12.85
N LEU A 215 -16.62 -27.96 13.22
CA LEU A 215 -15.71 -27.59 14.31
C LEU A 215 -14.96 -26.27 14.04
N HIS A 216 -14.67 -25.96 12.77
CA HIS A 216 -14.06 -24.69 12.39
C HIS A 216 -15.04 -23.53 12.51
N SER A 217 -16.25 -23.67 11.94
CA SER A 217 -17.27 -22.60 11.90
C SER A 217 -17.93 -22.34 13.25
N ASN A 218 -18.09 -23.37 14.07
CA ASN A 218 -18.73 -23.29 15.38
C ASN A 218 -17.96 -24.07 16.45
N PRO A 219 -16.96 -23.44 17.10
CA PRO A 219 -16.10 -24.10 18.09
C PRO A 219 -16.82 -24.66 19.31
N SER A 220 -17.96 -24.07 19.66
CA SER A 220 -18.79 -24.43 20.82
C SER A 220 -20.05 -25.19 20.43
N GLY A 221 -20.27 -25.41 19.13
CA GLY A 221 -21.47 -26.00 18.60
C GLY A 221 -21.57 -27.52 18.83
N ASP A 222 -22.79 -28.01 18.80
CA ASP A 222 -23.10 -29.43 18.82
C ASP A 222 -22.71 -30.04 17.48
N SER A 223 -21.57 -30.72 17.46
CA SER A 223 -21.18 -31.52 16.32
C SER A 223 -21.89 -32.90 16.40
N ASP A 224 -22.17 -33.51 15.24
CA ASP A 224 -22.83 -34.82 15.17
C ASP A 224 -22.05 -35.89 15.95
N MET A 225 -20.72 -35.90 15.85
CA MET A 225 -19.88 -36.83 16.61
C MET A 225 -19.93 -36.58 18.11
N ARG A 226 -20.05 -35.32 18.56
CA ARG A 226 -20.20 -35.02 19.99
C ARG A 226 -21.54 -35.48 20.52
N LEU A 227 -22.64 -35.22 19.80
CA LEU A 227 -23.97 -35.71 20.14
C LEU A 227 -24.00 -37.21 20.17
N ARG A 228 -23.39 -37.90 19.19
CA ARG A 228 -23.24 -39.33 19.14
C ARG A 228 -22.48 -39.90 20.33
N SER A 229 -21.38 -39.24 20.73
CA SER A 229 -20.62 -39.60 21.93
C SER A 229 -21.48 -39.55 23.20
N ILE A 230 -22.28 -38.49 23.37
CA ILE A 230 -23.20 -38.34 24.50
C ILE A 230 -24.28 -39.43 24.49
N THR A 231 -24.82 -39.75 23.32
CA THR A 231 -25.82 -40.82 23.16
C THR A 231 -25.23 -42.19 23.57
N ILE A 232 -24.04 -42.53 23.07
CA ILE A 232 -23.34 -43.77 23.44
C ILE A 232 -23.05 -43.81 24.95
N GLU A 233 -22.62 -42.71 25.56
CA GLU A 233 -22.42 -42.66 27.01
C GLU A 233 -23.70 -42.91 27.81
N ASN A 234 -24.83 -42.37 27.34
CA ASN A 234 -26.11 -42.59 27.97
C ASN A 234 -26.55 -44.05 27.83
N ASP A 235 -26.31 -44.65 26.66
CA ASP A 235 -26.59 -46.08 26.44
C ASP A 235 -25.72 -46.98 27.34
N ILE A 236 -24.42 -46.68 27.47
CA ILE A 236 -23.51 -47.36 28.38
C ILE A 236 -24.06 -47.29 29.82
N ARG A 237 -24.46 -46.12 30.31
CA ARG A 237 -25.01 -45.93 31.66
C ARG A 237 -26.29 -46.75 31.84
N ARG A 238 -27.16 -46.76 30.82
CA ARG A 238 -28.38 -47.55 30.82
C ARG A 238 -28.07 -49.04 30.96
N TYR A 239 -27.19 -49.60 30.13
CA TYR A 239 -26.78 -51.00 30.21
C TYR A 239 -26.02 -51.32 31.49
N GLN A 240 -25.24 -50.43 32.05
CA GLN A 240 -24.59 -50.59 33.36
C GLN A 240 -25.63 -50.70 34.48
N THR A 241 -26.68 -49.87 34.45
CA THR A 241 -27.78 -49.95 35.43
C THR A 241 -28.54 -51.27 35.31
N GLN A 242 -28.82 -51.71 34.09
CA GLN A 242 -29.44 -53.01 33.85
C GLN A 242 -28.57 -54.18 34.31
N GLN A 243 -27.25 -54.10 34.03
CA GLN A 243 -26.28 -55.09 34.48
C GLN A 243 -26.22 -55.17 36.01
N GLN A 244 -26.25 -54.00 36.71
CA GLN A 244 -26.26 -53.99 38.18
C GLN A 244 -27.53 -54.62 38.73
N ALA A 245 -28.71 -54.28 38.20
CA ALA A 245 -29.97 -54.89 38.59
C ALA A 245 -29.99 -56.42 38.33
N ALA A 246 -29.41 -56.88 37.20
CA ALA A 246 -29.26 -58.30 36.94
C ALA A 246 -28.30 -59.02 37.92
N ARG A 247 -27.21 -58.35 38.34
CA ARG A 247 -26.25 -58.83 39.35
C ARG A 247 -26.94 -58.97 40.72
N ASP A 248 -27.75 -57.99 41.10
CA ASP A 248 -28.50 -58.03 42.38
C ASP A 248 -29.56 -59.13 42.35
N LEU A 249 -30.27 -59.28 41.24
CA LEU A 249 -31.18 -60.36 41.05
C LEU A 249 -30.48 -61.75 41.11
N ARG A 250 -29.33 -61.86 40.39
CA ARG A 250 -28.53 -63.10 40.45
C ARG A 250 -28.10 -63.47 41.86
N ALA A 251 -27.61 -62.50 42.63
CA ALA A 251 -27.19 -62.72 44.02
C ALA A 251 -28.35 -63.21 44.85
N LEU A 252 -29.54 -62.63 44.71
CA LEU A 252 -30.74 -63.02 45.40
C LEU A 252 -31.18 -64.44 44.99
N LEU A 253 -31.14 -64.76 43.67
CA LEU A 253 -31.54 -66.13 43.18
C LEU A 253 -30.57 -67.22 43.66
N VAL A 254 -29.26 -66.90 43.72
CA VAL A 254 -28.21 -67.80 44.22
C VAL A 254 -28.39 -68.04 45.74
N ASP A 255 -28.74 -67.03 46.53
CA ASP A 255 -29.04 -67.12 47.93
C ASP A 255 -30.32 -67.97 48.17
N ALA A 256 -31.40 -67.70 47.41
CA ALA A 256 -32.62 -68.45 47.41
C ALA A 256 -32.45 -69.91 46.94
N ALA A 257 -31.38 -70.20 46.13
CA ALA A 257 -31.09 -71.59 45.73
C ALA A 257 -30.48 -72.43 46.87
N GLN A 258 -29.87 -71.76 47.87
CA GLN A 258 -29.38 -72.42 49.09
C GLN A 258 -30.55 -72.73 50.07
N ASP A 259 -31.42 -71.72 50.27
CA ASP A 259 -32.62 -71.87 51.09
C ASP A 259 -33.83 -71.19 50.38
N PRO A 260 -34.80 -71.94 49.87
CA PRO A 260 -36.00 -71.41 49.21
C PRO A 260 -36.84 -70.44 50.06
N THR A 261 -36.68 -70.48 51.38
CA THR A 261 -37.41 -69.58 52.28
C THR A 261 -36.91 -68.10 52.13
N HIS A 262 -35.65 -67.87 51.70
CA HIS A 262 -35.16 -66.58 51.39
C HIS A 262 -35.89 -65.89 50.20
N LEU A 263 -36.48 -66.71 49.32
CA LEU A 263 -37.29 -66.19 48.24
C LEU A 263 -38.53 -65.43 48.76
N ILE A 264 -39.08 -65.85 49.90
CA ILE A 264 -40.24 -65.20 50.51
C ILE A 264 -39.94 -63.77 50.94
N ALA A 265 -38.73 -63.56 51.44
CA ALA A 265 -38.27 -62.24 51.87
C ALA A 265 -37.88 -61.32 50.69
N ALA A 266 -37.70 -61.89 49.49
CA ALA A 266 -37.27 -61.10 48.30
C ALA A 266 -38.35 -60.08 47.87
N PRO A 267 -38.00 -58.85 47.51
CA PRO A 267 -38.89 -57.82 46.97
C PRO A 267 -39.51 -58.29 45.63
N ASN A 268 -40.84 -58.15 45.49
CA ASN A 268 -41.56 -58.56 44.25
C ASN A 268 -41.10 -57.78 43.02
N THR A 269 -40.57 -56.52 43.22
CA THR A 269 -40.01 -55.72 42.14
C THR A 269 -38.77 -56.35 41.50
N LEU A 270 -37.95 -57.07 42.26
CA LEU A 270 -36.78 -57.78 41.70
C LEU A 270 -37.17 -59.04 40.97
N LEU A 271 -38.37 -59.63 41.27
CA LEU A 271 -38.92 -60.84 40.62
C LEU A 271 -39.82 -60.49 39.44
N GLU A 272 -40.02 -59.25 39.06
CA GLU A 272 -40.88 -58.86 37.91
C GLU A 272 -40.40 -59.48 36.59
N SER A 273 -39.08 -59.65 36.40
CA SER A 273 -38.50 -60.33 35.25
C SER A 273 -38.61 -61.85 35.28
N GLN A 274 -39.07 -62.41 36.41
CA GLN A 274 -39.15 -63.85 36.67
C GLN A 274 -40.59 -64.26 37.13
N PRO A 275 -41.57 -64.12 36.25
CA PRO A 275 -42.99 -64.32 36.62
C PRO A 275 -43.31 -65.72 37.15
N ALA A 276 -42.61 -66.79 36.70
CA ALA A 276 -42.72 -68.12 37.18
C ALA A 276 -42.31 -68.24 38.67
N LEU A 277 -41.17 -67.69 39.04
CA LEU A 277 -40.70 -67.64 40.42
C LEU A 277 -41.63 -66.83 41.31
N LYS A 278 -42.14 -65.68 40.84
CA LYS A 278 -43.11 -64.86 41.58
C LYS A 278 -44.38 -65.69 41.94
N ARG A 279 -44.95 -66.40 40.96
CA ARG A 279 -46.13 -67.31 41.19
C ARG A 279 -45.79 -68.44 42.15
N LEU A 280 -44.60 -69.05 42.02
CA LEU A 280 -44.19 -70.15 42.93
C LEU A 280 -43.95 -69.63 44.35
N LYS A 281 -43.43 -68.43 44.55
CA LYS A 281 -43.33 -67.76 45.84
C LYS A 281 -44.69 -67.59 46.50
N GLU A 282 -45.65 -67.01 45.74
CA GLU A 282 -47.05 -66.90 46.24
C GLU A 282 -47.62 -68.22 46.60
N GLY A 283 -47.44 -69.27 45.71
CA GLY A 283 -47.88 -70.63 46.00
C GLY A 283 -47.20 -71.27 47.24
N LEU A 284 -45.93 -70.97 47.47
CA LEU A 284 -45.20 -71.43 48.68
C LEU A 284 -45.79 -70.81 49.94
N ILE A 285 -46.05 -69.49 49.96
CA ILE A 285 -46.71 -68.83 51.08
C ILE A 285 -48.07 -69.46 51.40
N ASP A 286 -48.89 -69.69 50.38
CA ASP A 286 -50.17 -70.31 50.54
C ASP A 286 -50.08 -71.76 51.05
N ALA A 287 -49.07 -72.51 50.56
CA ALA A 287 -48.87 -73.91 51.02
C ALA A 287 -48.38 -73.93 52.48
N GLN A 288 -47.46 -73.09 52.87
CA GLN A 288 -46.98 -72.96 54.25
C GLN A 288 -48.09 -72.55 55.19
N LEU A 289 -48.96 -71.62 54.79
CA LEU A 289 -50.10 -71.19 55.58
C LEU A 289 -51.08 -72.40 55.79
N LYS A 290 -51.37 -73.15 54.71
CA LYS A 290 -52.21 -74.32 54.78
C LYS A 290 -51.61 -75.41 55.67
N THR A 291 -50.32 -75.70 55.57
CA THR A 291 -49.59 -76.64 56.44
C THR A 291 -49.65 -76.21 57.91
N ALA A 292 -49.38 -74.93 58.19
CA ALA A 292 -49.42 -74.36 59.54
C ALA A 292 -50.85 -74.46 60.15
N LEU A 293 -51.87 -74.07 59.36
CA LEU A 293 -53.27 -74.20 59.80
C LEU A 293 -53.66 -75.65 60.07
N ALA A 294 -53.22 -76.58 59.22
CA ALA A 294 -53.51 -78.05 59.41
C ALA A 294 -52.76 -78.58 60.64
N MET A 295 -51.53 -78.18 60.90
CA MET A 295 -50.77 -78.58 62.08
C MET A 295 -51.32 -77.99 63.39
N GLY A 296 -51.89 -76.76 63.32
CA GLY A 296 -52.54 -76.11 64.48
C GLY A 296 -53.85 -76.76 64.90
N SER A 297 -54.53 -77.53 64.01
CA SER A 297 -55.86 -78.19 64.25
C SER A 297 -55.84 -79.73 64.27
N MET A 298 -54.77 -80.37 63.79
CA MET A 298 -54.68 -81.82 63.61
C MET A 298 -53.29 -82.36 64.03
N THR A 299 -53.22 -83.67 64.35
CA THR A 299 -51.97 -84.35 64.69
C THR A 299 -51.08 -84.49 63.43
N ALA A 300 -49.75 -84.55 63.60
CA ALA A 300 -48.78 -84.65 62.51
C ALA A 300 -49.03 -85.87 61.57
N ASP A 301 -49.66 -86.98 62.08
CA ASP A 301 -49.96 -88.16 61.29
C ASP A 301 -51.27 -88.10 60.48
N HIS A 302 -52.07 -87.07 60.64
CA HIS A 302 -53.32 -86.89 59.92
C HIS A 302 -53.13 -86.80 58.39
N PRO A 303 -53.95 -87.47 57.58
CA PRO A 303 -53.81 -87.49 56.13
C PRO A 303 -53.76 -86.07 55.48
N SER A 304 -54.56 -85.15 56.01
CA SER A 304 -54.59 -83.74 55.54
C SER A 304 -53.28 -83.00 55.81
N VAL A 305 -52.62 -83.27 56.97
CA VAL A 305 -51.29 -82.63 57.28
C VAL A 305 -50.23 -83.23 56.34
N LYS A 306 -50.27 -84.60 56.14
CA LYS A 306 -49.33 -85.26 55.23
C LYS A 306 -49.51 -84.77 53.79
N SER A 307 -50.75 -84.58 53.30
CA SER A 307 -51.01 -84.08 51.96
C SER A 307 -50.55 -82.58 51.78
N ALA A 308 -50.75 -81.72 52.82
CA ALA A 308 -50.30 -80.37 52.78
C ALA A 308 -48.76 -80.28 52.78
N ALA A 309 -48.06 -81.06 53.60
CA ALA A 309 -46.59 -81.16 53.61
C ALA A 309 -46.00 -81.70 52.29
N LEU A 310 -46.67 -82.69 51.67
CA LEU A 310 -46.27 -83.18 50.35
C LEU A 310 -46.44 -82.11 49.26
N ALA A 311 -47.50 -81.29 49.31
CA ALA A 311 -47.75 -80.23 48.39
C ALA A 311 -46.70 -79.11 48.54
N GLU A 312 -46.35 -78.75 49.78
CA GLU A 312 -45.27 -77.80 50.11
C GLU A 312 -43.92 -78.33 49.58
N ALA A 313 -43.57 -79.61 49.84
CA ALA A 313 -42.33 -80.22 49.33
C ALA A 313 -42.25 -80.20 47.80
N GLU A 314 -43.37 -80.41 47.10
CA GLU A 314 -43.45 -80.37 45.65
C GLU A 314 -43.26 -78.95 45.12
N ILE A 315 -43.78 -77.90 45.80
CA ILE A 315 -43.54 -76.51 45.46
C ILE A 315 -42.09 -76.19 45.70
N HIS A 316 -41.46 -76.59 46.78
CA HIS A 316 -40.02 -76.42 47.02
C HIS A 316 -39.17 -77.04 45.91
N ARG A 317 -39.51 -78.23 45.46
CA ARG A 317 -38.81 -78.91 44.36
C ARG A 317 -38.94 -78.12 43.03
N ARG A 318 -40.13 -77.56 42.74
CA ARG A 318 -40.39 -76.74 41.56
C ARG A 318 -39.63 -75.43 41.62
N ILE A 319 -39.61 -74.78 42.80
CA ILE A 319 -38.81 -73.55 43.05
C ILE A 319 -37.35 -73.84 42.77
N ASN A 320 -36.74 -74.89 43.33
CA ASN A 320 -35.36 -75.25 43.10
C ASN A 320 -35.01 -75.49 41.63
N ASN A 321 -35.93 -76.09 40.86
CA ASN A 321 -35.73 -76.30 39.43
C ASN A 321 -35.80 -74.96 38.67
N GLU A 322 -36.82 -74.15 39.00
CA GLU A 322 -37.02 -72.85 38.34
C GLU A 322 -35.87 -71.86 38.68
N LEU A 323 -35.35 -71.86 39.93
CA LEU A 323 -34.19 -71.09 40.32
C LEU A 323 -32.97 -71.41 39.46
N LYS A 324 -32.72 -72.69 39.12
CA LYS A 324 -31.62 -73.09 38.25
C LYS A 324 -31.80 -72.58 36.82
N VAL A 325 -33.05 -72.53 36.33
CA VAL A 325 -33.34 -71.95 35.00
C VAL A 325 -33.21 -70.43 35.01
N ALA A 326 -33.77 -69.78 36.04
CA ALA A 326 -33.71 -68.35 36.21
C ALA A 326 -32.25 -67.83 36.34
N ILE A 327 -31.43 -68.54 37.13
CA ILE A 327 -29.97 -68.15 37.28
C ILE A 327 -29.29 -68.23 35.92
N ARG A 328 -29.51 -69.31 35.13
CA ARG A 328 -28.92 -69.41 33.77
C ARG A 328 -29.42 -68.32 32.84
N GLY A 329 -30.72 -67.95 32.93
CA GLY A 329 -31.27 -66.81 32.18
C GLY A 329 -30.58 -65.49 32.52
N VAL A 330 -30.47 -65.20 33.83
CA VAL A 330 -29.78 -63.95 34.29
C VAL A 330 -28.28 -63.96 33.95
N ASP A 331 -27.60 -65.11 34.01
CA ASP A 331 -26.23 -65.26 33.58
C ASP A 331 -26.06 -64.93 32.08
N SER A 332 -27.01 -65.35 31.24
CA SER A 332 -27.03 -65.04 29.80
C SER A 332 -27.25 -63.53 29.58
N ASP A 333 -28.18 -62.88 30.32
CA ASP A 333 -28.46 -61.47 30.26
C ASP A 333 -27.24 -60.67 30.71
N LEU A 334 -26.50 -61.07 31.76
CA LEU A 334 -25.29 -60.49 32.21
C LEU A 334 -24.16 -60.54 31.15
N GLN A 335 -24.06 -61.76 30.51
CA GLN A 335 -23.09 -61.93 29.44
C GLN A 335 -23.39 -61.01 28.23
N LEU A 336 -24.68 -60.92 27.84
CA LEU A 336 -25.13 -60.03 26.76
C LEU A 336 -24.89 -58.57 27.08
N SER A 337 -25.29 -58.13 28.28
CA SER A 337 -25.07 -56.74 28.74
C SER A 337 -23.57 -56.40 28.76
N THR A 338 -22.73 -57.32 29.23
CA THR A 338 -21.28 -57.13 29.25
C THR A 338 -20.71 -56.95 27.84
N SER A 339 -21.19 -57.79 26.90
CA SER A 339 -20.76 -57.70 25.49
C SER A 339 -21.23 -56.38 24.84
N GLN A 340 -22.47 -55.95 25.12
CA GLN A 340 -23.00 -54.68 24.63
C GLN A 340 -22.23 -53.47 25.18
N ILE A 341 -21.95 -53.45 26.49
CA ILE A 341 -21.14 -52.39 27.10
C ILE A 341 -19.75 -52.35 26.48
N ALA A 342 -19.08 -53.48 26.28
CA ALA A 342 -17.77 -53.54 25.67
C ALA A 342 -17.77 -53.00 24.21
N MET A 343 -18.81 -53.36 23.44
CA MET A 343 -18.98 -52.85 22.07
C MET A 343 -19.22 -51.35 22.05
N LEU A 344 -20.08 -50.81 22.91
CA LEU A 344 -20.37 -49.38 23.01
C LEU A 344 -19.15 -48.61 23.51
N GLN A 345 -18.39 -49.14 24.48
CA GLN A 345 -17.12 -48.52 24.93
C GLN A 345 -16.15 -48.42 23.77
N LYS A 346 -15.98 -49.45 22.97
CA LYS A 346 -15.13 -49.41 21.79
C LYS A 346 -15.57 -48.33 20.78
N GLN A 347 -16.89 -48.25 20.52
CA GLN A 347 -17.45 -47.22 19.65
C GLN A 347 -17.23 -45.79 20.20
N LEU A 348 -17.33 -45.61 21.52
CA LEU A 348 -17.07 -44.35 22.20
C LEU A 348 -15.62 -43.96 22.07
N ASP A 349 -14.69 -44.88 22.30
CA ASP A 349 -13.24 -44.64 22.20
C ASP A 349 -12.84 -44.32 20.75
N ASP A 350 -13.40 -45.02 19.76
CA ASP A 350 -13.20 -44.74 18.33
C ASP A 350 -13.70 -43.32 17.99
N THR A 351 -14.92 -42.96 18.45
CA THR A 351 -15.50 -41.63 18.21
C THR A 351 -14.70 -40.52 18.87
N ARG A 352 -14.28 -40.71 20.11
CA ARG A 352 -13.42 -39.78 20.84
C ARG A 352 -12.03 -39.63 20.18
N GLY A 353 -11.46 -40.75 19.73
CA GLY A 353 -10.19 -40.76 19.02
C GLY A 353 -10.26 -39.97 17.69
N ARG A 354 -11.38 -40.08 16.96
CA ARG A 354 -11.62 -39.27 15.75
C ARG A 354 -11.78 -37.79 16.07
N LEU A 355 -12.61 -37.45 17.09
CA LEU A 355 -12.77 -36.07 17.55
C LEU A 355 -11.43 -35.42 17.98
N ALA A 356 -10.60 -36.15 18.73
CA ALA A 356 -9.30 -35.68 19.16
C ALA A 356 -8.36 -35.38 17.98
N ARG A 357 -8.37 -36.25 16.96
CA ARG A 357 -7.62 -36.02 15.72
C ARG A 357 -8.10 -34.78 14.99
N LEU A 358 -9.42 -34.60 14.85
CA LEU A 358 -10.00 -33.42 14.19
C LEU A 358 -9.75 -32.15 14.97
N ALA A 359 -9.76 -32.18 16.29
CA ALA A 359 -9.43 -31.05 17.14
C ALA A 359 -7.97 -30.60 16.92
N ASN A 360 -7.03 -31.53 16.76
CA ASN A 360 -5.64 -31.22 16.45
C ASN A 360 -5.48 -30.63 15.04
N LEU A 361 -6.20 -31.15 14.05
CA LEU A 361 -6.15 -30.66 12.67
C LEU A 361 -6.91 -29.34 12.46
N ARG A 362 -7.77 -28.95 13.40
CA ARG A 362 -8.57 -27.73 13.30
C ARG A 362 -7.73 -26.46 13.17
N ALA A 363 -6.64 -26.36 13.93
CA ALA A 363 -5.75 -25.21 13.88
C ALA A 363 -5.09 -25.09 12.49
N ASP A 364 -4.59 -26.19 11.97
CA ASP A 364 -3.97 -26.25 10.65
C ASP A 364 -4.99 -25.92 9.55
N TYR A 365 -6.19 -26.50 9.64
CA TYR A 365 -7.28 -26.18 8.72
C TYR A 365 -7.65 -24.70 8.74
N SER A 366 -7.80 -24.11 9.94
CA SER A 366 -8.10 -22.69 10.12
C SER A 366 -7.03 -21.80 9.51
N ASN A 367 -5.75 -22.12 9.73
CA ASN A 367 -4.63 -21.39 9.15
C ASN A 367 -4.65 -21.47 7.62
N LEU A 368 -4.85 -22.65 7.05
CA LEU A 368 -4.89 -22.82 5.60
C LEU A 368 -6.10 -22.14 4.95
N VAL A 369 -7.28 -22.13 5.59
CA VAL A 369 -8.45 -21.36 5.12
C VAL A 369 -8.14 -19.87 5.11
N THR A 370 -7.52 -19.37 6.17
CA THR A 370 -7.10 -17.96 6.27
C THR A 370 -6.04 -17.61 5.22
N ASP A 371 -5.07 -18.49 4.99
CA ASP A 371 -4.04 -18.30 3.96
C ASP A 371 -4.66 -18.22 2.55
N VAL A 372 -5.63 -19.09 2.24
CA VAL A 372 -6.36 -19.04 0.97
C VAL A 372 -7.14 -17.73 0.85
N GLU A 373 -7.83 -17.30 1.89
CA GLU A 373 -8.57 -16.02 1.89
C GLU A 373 -7.63 -14.83 1.65
N HIS A 374 -6.50 -14.77 2.36
CA HIS A 374 -5.51 -13.73 2.17
C HIS A 374 -4.85 -13.77 0.78
N ALA A 375 -4.56 -14.94 0.26
CA ALA A 375 -4.02 -15.09 -1.09
C ALA A 375 -5.05 -14.67 -2.15
N ASN A 376 -6.33 -15.01 -1.95
CA ASN A 376 -7.41 -14.60 -2.83
C ASN A 376 -7.60 -13.08 -2.85
N LYS A 377 -7.64 -12.44 -1.68
CA LYS A 377 -7.70 -10.96 -1.58
C LYS A 377 -6.53 -10.28 -2.28
N ARG A 378 -5.30 -10.82 -2.12
CA ARG A 378 -4.13 -10.29 -2.82
C ARG A 378 -4.24 -10.42 -4.33
N ALA A 379 -4.69 -11.57 -4.83
CA ALA A 379 -4.88 -11.80 -6.26
C ALA A 379 -5.98 -10.88 -6.84
N GLU A 380 -7.09 -10.71 -6.15
CA GLU A 380 -8.16 -9.80 -6.53
C GLU A 380 -7.70 -8.34 -6.55
N THR A 381 -6.98 -7.91 -5.50
CA THR A 381 -6.41 -6.55 -5.44
C THR A 381 -5.41 -6.32 -6.58
N ALA A 382 -4.53 -7.27 -6.86
CA ALA A 382 -3.57 -7.16 -7.96
C ALA A 382 -4.27 -7.06 -9.32
N ARG A 383 -5.34 -7.86 -9.57
CA ARG A 383 -6.15 -7.77 -10.78
C ARG A 383 -6.86 -6.43 -10.91
N THR A 384 -7.42 -5.91 -9.83
CA THR A 384 -8.09 -4.61 -9.80
C THR A 384 -7.12 -3.47 -10.13
N ILE A 385 -5.92 -3.48 -9.54
CA ILE A 385 -4.88 -2.49 -9.83
C ILE A 385 -4.44 -2.57 -11.30
N LEU A 386 -4.26 -3.77 -11.85
CA LEU A 386 -3.93 -3.96 -13.27
C LEU A 386 -5.04 -3.43 -14.19
N ALA A 387 -6.30 -3.72 -13.87
CA ALA A 387 -7.46 -3.25 -14.63
C ALA A 387 -7.54 -1.71 -14.60
N ASP A 388 -7.33 -1.09 -13.44
CA ASP A 388 -7.30 0.38 -13.28
C ASP A 388 -6.13 1.00 -14.07
N ALA A 389 -4.93 0.41 -14.00
CA ALA A 389 -3.77 0.86 -14.77
C ALA A 389 -4.02 0.80 -16.28
N ARG A 390 -4.65 -0.29 -16.78
CA ARG A 390 -5.05 -0.43 -18.19
C ARG A 390 -6.09 0.61 -18.60
N GLY A 391 -7.07 0.86 -17.74
CA GLY A 391 -8.08 1.91 -17.94
C GLY A 391 -7.46 3.30 -18.07
N LYS A 392 -6.54 3.64 -17.17
CA LYS A 392 -5.78 4.90 -17.19
C LYS A 392 -4.93 5.03 -18.46
N GLN A 393 -4.24 3.96 -18.85
CA GLN A 393 -3.42 3.95 -20.05
C GLN A 393 -4.27 4.12 -21.32
N ALA A 394 -5.42 3.44 -21.41
CA ALA A 394 -6.36 3.61 -22.52
C ALA A 394 -6.90 5.04 -22.58
N GLY A 395 -7.23 5.64 -21.44
CA GLY A 395 -7.63 7.04 -21.33
C GLY A 395 -6.52 8.00 -21.77
N ALA A 396 -5.28 7.78 -21.35
CA ALA A 396 -4.13 8.61 -21.70
C ALA A 396 -3.78 8.54 -23.20
N ARG A 397 -3.98 7.40 -23.86
CA ARG A 397 -3.79 7.28 -25.31
C ARG A 397 -4.80 8.08 -26.13
N ASN A 398 -6.03 8.21 -25.63
CA ASN A 398 -7.12 8.89 -26.32
C ASN A 398 -7.19 10.39 -25.99
N SER A 399 -6.47 10.88 -24.98
CA SER A 399 -6.46 12.29 -24.58
C SER A 399 -5.13 12.95 -24.95
N CYS A 400 -5.19 14.05 -25.73
CA CYS A 400 -4.02 14.92 -25.91
C CYS A 400 -3.74 15.65 -24.62
N LEU A 401 -2.71 15.18 -23.85
CA LEU A 401 -2.30 15.81 -22.60
C LEU A 401 -1.62 17.19 -22.81
N ILE A 402 -1.10 17.45 -24.01
CA ILE A 402 -0.61 18.74 -24.45
C ILE A 402 -1.51 19.21 -25.59
N SER A 403 -2.32 20.23 -25.35
CA SER A 403 -3.22 20.82 -26.37
C SER A 403 -2.68 22.16 -26.81
N ARG A 404 -2.80 22.44 -28.11
CA ARG A 404 -2.51 23.77 -28.67
C ARG A 404 -3.71 24.66 -28.45
N LEU A 405 -3.48 25.85 -27.90
CA LEU A 405 -4.56 26.82 -27.68
C LEU A 405 -4.78 27.67 -28.92
N GLU A 406 -3.69 28.07 -29.57
CA GLU A 406 -3.68 28.98 -30.73
C GLU A 406 -2.64 28.52 -31.74
N ALA A 407 -2.72 29.04 -32.94
CA ALA A 407 -1.68 28.88 -33.97
C ALA A 407 -0.39 29.62 -33.53
N PRO A 408 0.81 29.19 -34.00
CA PRO A 408 2.05 29.89 -33.65
C PRO A 408 2.05 31.32 -34.23
N ASP A 409 2.28 32.30 -33.31
CA ASP A 409 2.42 33.73 -33.69
C ASP A 409 3.89 34.11 -33.74
N GLY A 410 4.28 34.68 -34.89
CA GLY A 410 5.66 35.14 -35.15
C GLY A 410 5.94 36.59 -34.76
N GLY A 411 5.01 37.26 -34.11
CA GLY A 411 5.13 38.67 -33.74
C GLY A 411 5.17 39.62 -34.97
N THR A 412 4.91 40.89 -34.73
CA THR A 412 4.98 41.95 -35.75
C THR A 412 6.37 42.54 -35.92
N ASP A 413 7.17 42.53 -34.81
CA ASP A 413 8.47 43.16 -34.75
C ASP A 413 9.59 42.19 -34.38
N PRO A 414 10.81 42.37 -34.88
CA PRO A 414 11.95 41.54 -34.50
C PRO A 414 12.32 41.74 -33.01
N VAL A 415 12.69 40.68 -32.32
CA VAL A 415 13.04 40.68 -30.89
C VAL A 415 14.48 41.14 -30.72
N GLY A 416 14.65 42.24 -30.03
CA GLY A 416 15.98 42.77 -29.67
C GLY A 416 16.02 44.31 -29.74
N PRO A 417 17.14 44.94 -29.38
CA PRO A 417 17.25 46.37 -29.54
C PRO A 417 17.17 46.69 -31.04
N GLY A 418 16.19 47.51 -31.40
CA GLY A 418 15.99 47.96 -32.80
C GLY A 418 17.30 48.60 -33.36
N ARG A 419 17.46 48.58 -34.68
CA ARG A 419 18.63 49.15 -35.38
C ARG A 419 18.89 50.58 -34.91
N ALA A 420 17.83 51.40 -34.81
CA ALA A 420 17.92 52.77 -34.29
C ALA A 420 18.44 52.82 -32.84
N MET A 421 17.95 51.96 -31.96
CA MET A 421 18.39 51.92 -30.56
C MET A 421 19.86 51.48 -30.42
N THR A 422 20.32 50.56 -31.26
CA THR A 422 21.72 50.10 -31.29
C THR A 422 22.66 51.24 -31.72
N VAL A 423 22.26 52.02 -32.75
CA VAL A 423 23.02 53.20 -33.20
C VAL A 423 23.02 54.27 -32.13
N LEU A 424 21.87 54.56 -31.51
CA LEU A 424 21.76 55.56 -30.42
C LEU A 424 22.65 55.21 -29.23
N LEU A 425 22.65 53.92 -28.84
CA LEU A 425 23.52 53.43 -27.76
C LEU A 425 25.01 53.51 -28.13
N GLY A 426 25.35 53.22 -29.39
CA GLY A 426 26.72 53.40 -29.93
C GLY A 426 27.18 54.84 -29.92
N VAL A 427 26.30 55.78 -30.29
CA VAL A 427 26.61 57.25 -30.20
C VAL A 427 26.80 57.66 -28.75
N ALA A 428 25.94 57.22 -27.81
CA ALA A 428 26.09 57.57 -26.39
C ALA A 428 27.40 57.03 -25.80
N VAL A 429 27.75 55.77 -26.09
CA VAL A 429 29.02 55.16 -25.63
C VAL A 429 30.21 55.88 -26.28
N GLY A 430 30.11 56.18 -27.58
CA GLY A 430 31.11 56.94 -28.29
C GLY A 430 31.37 58.35 -27.69
N LEU A 431 30.28 59.00 -27.27
CA LEU A 431 30.34 60.33 -26.63
C LEU A 431 31.01 60.23 -25.24
N ILE A 432 30.72 59.22 -24.45
CA ILE A 432 31.38 58.97 -23.16
C ILE A 432 32.89 58.75 -23.35
N ILE A 433 33.24 57.88 -24.33
CA ILE A 433 34.65 57.62 -24.66
C ILE A 433 35.32 58.86 -25.17
N GLY A 434 34.70 59.64 -26.07
CA GLY A 434 35.23 60.91 -26.60
C GLY A 434 35.46 61.93 -25.52
N LEU A 435 34.53 62.13 -24.60
CA LEU A 435 34.68 62.99 -23.44
C LEU A 435 35.82 62.54 -22.50
N GLY A 436 35.91 61.20 -22.28
CA GLY A 436 37.00 60.61 -21.48
C GLY A 436 38.37 60.89 -22.09
N VAL A 437 38.51 60.81 -23.40
CA VAL A 437 39.76 61.17 -24.10
C VAL A 437 40.12 62.69 -23.93
N VAL A 438 39.16 63.59 -23.96
CA VAL A 438 39.35 64.99 -23.72
C VAL A 438 39.84 65.20 -22.28
N VAL A 439 39.20 64.60 -21.27
CA VAL A 439 39.63 64.76 -19.86
C VAL A 439 41.02 64.20 -19.62
N LEU A 440 41.44 63.15 -20.31
CA LEU A 440 42.78 62.54 -20.18
C LEU A 440 43.86 63.32 -20.93
N THR A 441 43.52 64.12 -21.98
CA THR A 441 44.48 64.82 -22.85
C THR A 441 44.57 66.31 -22.60
N ILE A 442 43.77 66.88 -21.71
CA ILE A 442 43.92 68.28 -21.27
C ILE A 442 45.03 68.30 -20.27
N PRO A 443 46.14 69.02 -20.60
CA PRO A 443 47.20 69.31 -19.61
C PRO A 443 46.61 70.21 -18.52
N VAL A 444 46.68 69.76 -17.28
CA VAL A 444 46.34 70.59 -16.11
C VAL A 444 47.28 71.83 -16.15
N PRO A 445 46.79 73.08 -16.22
CA PRO A 445 47.65 74.25 -16.16
C PRO A 445 48.33 74.30 -14.79
N GLN A 446 49.68 74.14 -14.79
CA GLN A 446 50.47 74.40 -13.62
C GLN A 446 50.47 75.95 -13.42
N SER A 447 49.87 76.40 -12.32
CA SER A 447 50.00 77.74 -11.83
C SER A 447 51.46 77.99 -11.38
N LEU A 448 52.15 78.98 -12.01
CA LEU A 448 53.42 79.52 -11.63
C LEU A 448 53.34 80.10 -10.20
N ASP A 449 54.02 79.43 -9.29
CA ASP A 449 54.30 79.98 -7.96
C ASP A 449 55.44 80.94 -8.03
N SER A 450 55.19 82.22 -7.63
CA SER A 450 56.19 83.25 -7.32
C SER A 450 56.54 83.07 -5.85
N GLU A 451 57.79 82.77 -5.67
CA GLU A 451 58.79 83.17 -4.72
C GLU A 451 58.41 84.02 -3.48
N SER A 452 58.71 83.49 -2.25
CA SER A 452 59.47 84.21 -1.24
C SER A 452 59.89 83.36 -0.04
N SER A 453 61.23 83.22 0.11
CA SER A 453 62.09 83.28 1.31
C SER A 453 61.71 82.55 2.62
N ILE A 454 62.49 81.57 2.90
CA ILE A 454 63.38 81.15 4.03
C ILE A 454 63.24 81.93 5.39
N PRO A 455 63.45 81.38 6.66
CA PRO A 455 64.40 80.31 7.03
C PRO A 455 63.91 79.23 8.07
N ARG A 456 64.56 78.16 7.98
CA ARG A 456 65.28 77.30 8.94
C ARG A 456 65.04 77.48 10.44
N GLU A 457 64.59 76.41 11.10
CA GLU A 457 65.22 75.87 12.31
C GLU A 457 64.79 74.44 12.57
N LYS A 458 65.79 73.64 12.87
CA LYS A 458 65.75 72.27 13.42
C LYS A 458 65.92 72.40 14.93
N PRO A 459 65.92 71.26 15.72
CA PRO A 459 65.15 70.04 15.79
C PRO A 459 64.69 69.75 17.25
N VAL A 460 64.47 68.48 17.55
CA VAL A 460 64.34 67.80 18.84
C VAL A 460 62.89 67.38 19.08
N GLY A 461 62.52 66.18 19.13
CA GLY A 461 63.05 64.97 19.75
C GLY A 461 61.98 64.34 20.57
N VAL A 462 61.98 63.05 20.55
CA VAL A 462 61.50 62.13 21.59
C VAL A 462 60.04 61.68 21.60
N SER A 463 59.88 60.52 21.13
CA SER A 463 59.47 59.29 21.90
C SER A 463 58.01 59.13 22.40
N GLY A 464 57.53 57.99 22.19
CA GLY A 464 56.51 57.33 23.02
C GLY A 464 55.31 56.86 22.23
N ALA A 465 55.41 55.75 21.76
CA ALA A 465 54.91 54.46 22.24
C ALA A 465 53.40 54.29 22.27
N SER A 466 53.07 53.24 21.72
CA SER A 466 52.01 52.26 22.11
C SER A 466 50.63 52.56 21.62
N SER A 467 50.24 51.75 20.88
CA SER A 467 49.56 50.39 20.90
C SER A 467 48.10 50.54 20.60
N VAL A 468 47.77 49.75 19.75
CA VAL A 468 46.95 48.49 19.79
C VAL A 468 45.58 48.62 19.19
N ASN A 469 45.46 47.84 18.21
CA ASN A 469 44.44 46.85 17.84
C ASN A 469 43.17 47.32 17.16
N GLU A 470 43.00 46.75 16.11
CA GLU A 470 42.40 45.49 15.63
C GLU A 470 40.94 45.72 15.22
N ALA A 471 40.43 45.25 14.22
CA ALA A 471 40.58 44.13 13.31
C ALA A 471 39.59 44.31 12.17
N ILE A 472 39.91 44.16 11.03
CA ILE A 472 39.99 43.05 10.08
C ILE A 472 38.67 42.36 9.77
N ALA A 473 38.31 42.64 8.56
CA ALA A 473 37.48 41.82 7.70
C ALA A 473 38.24 40.56 7.24
N HIS A 474 37.59 39.50 6.97
CA HIS A 474 37.88 38.75 5.73
C HIS A 474 36.79 37.71 5.43
N ALA A 475 36.34 37.78 4.22
CA ALA A 475 35.68 36.74 3.45
C ALA A 475 36.72 35.70 2.99
N ALA A 476 36.30 34.56 2.71
CA ALA A 476 36.59 33.66 1.58
C ALA A 476 36.53 32.19 2.04
N VAL A 477 35.65 31.48 1.43
CA VAL A 477 35.83 30.54 0.32
C VAL A 477 36.52 29.22 0.68
N ALA A 478 35.84 28.21 0.27
CA ALA A 478 36.25 26.90 -0.27
C ALA A 478 36.13 25.68 0.60
N ASN A 479 35.23 24.84 0.18
CA ASN A 479 35.51 23.52 -0.44
C ASN A 479 36.14 22.44 0.43
N GLY A 480 35.54 21.29 0.38
CA GLY A 480 36.26 20.05 0.61
C GLY A 480 35.57 19.01 1.49
N ASN A 481 34.86 18.18 0.86
CA ASN A 481 35.02 16.74 0.83
C ASN A 481 35.36 15.99 2.15
N GLY A 482 34.61 14.94 2.38
CA GLY A 482 35.19 13.73 3.00
C GLY A 482 34.55 13.23 4.25
N GLY A 483 33.77 12.18 4.11
CA GLY A 483 34.17 10.92 4.71
C GLY A 483 33.59 10.55 6.07
N PHE A 484 32.77 9.55 6.02
CA PHE A 484 32.73 8.36 6.90
C PHE A 484 32.52 8.49 8.42
N ALA A 485 31.56 7.73 8.80
CA ALA A 485 31.59 6.67 9.81
C ALA A 485 30.73 6.86 11.05
N ASN A 486 29.82 5.97 11.15
CA ASN A 486 29.53 5.07 12.30
C ASN A 486 29.26 5.67 13.68
N GLY A 487 28.20 5.15 14.24
CA GLY A 487 28.14 5.00 15.69
C GLY A 487 26.72 5.14 16.25
N ASN A 488 26.02 4.08 16.24
CA ASN A 488 25.39 3.40 17.37
C ASN A 488 24.63 4.21 18.43
N VAL A 489 23.43 3.70 18.60
CA VAL A 489 22.86 3.14 19.87
C VAL A 489 22.09 4.12 20.77
N ALA A 490 20.92 3.60 21.04
CA ALA A 490 20.15 3.58 22.27
C ALA A 490 19.07 4.62 22.47
N ASP A 491 17.93 4.06 22.55
CA ASP A 491 16.96 4.05 23.66
C ASP A 491 16.26 5.34 24.02
N VAL A 492 15.03 5.15 24.18
CA VAL A 492 14.12 5.42 25.31
C VAL A 492 12.70 5.69 24.78
N GLU A 493 11.87 4.67 24.89
CA GLU A 493 10.70 4.55 25.78
C GLU A 493 9.69 5.70 25.81
N SER A 494 8.49 5.22 25.58
CA SER A 494 7.27 5.55 26.32
C SER A 494 6.61 6.90 26.08
N HIS A 495 5.41 6.85 25.59
CA HIS A 495 4.22 7.18 26.37
C HIS A 495 2.93 6.71 25.69
N SER A 496 2.34 5.76 26.36
CA SER A 496 0.93 5.46 26.38
C SER A 496 0.11 6.65 26.88
N ALA A 497 -1.07 6.84 26.36
CA ALA A 497 -2.30 7.16 27.09
C ALA A 497 -3.45 7.36 26.10
N LEU A 498 -4.42 6.47 26.12
CA LEU A 498 -5.76 6.72 26.64
C LEU A 498 -6.57 7.79 25.89
N MET A 499 -7.58 7.34 25.16
CA MET A 499 -8.96 7.69 25.50
C MET A 499 -9.94 6.74 24.82
N ARG A 500 -10.61 6.04 25.54
CA ARG A 500 -11.91 5.53 25.81
C ARG A 500 -13.03 6.51 25.47
N SER A 501 -14.17 5.87 25.13
CA SER A 501 -15.57 6.31 25.12
C SER A 501 -16.02 6.83 23.78
N GLY A 502 -17.14 6.39 23.26
CA GLY A 502 -18.47 6.15 23.78
C GLY A 502 -19.35 5.38 22.81
N ILE A 503 -20.08 4.64 23.39
CA ILE A 503 -21.43 4.12 23.30
C ILE A 503 -22.33 4.92 22.32
N GLY A 504 -23.05 4.17 21.51
CA GLY A 504 -24.15 4.70 20.73
C GLY A 504 -24.92 3.58 20.03
N SER A 505 -25.82 2.97 20.80
CA SER A 505 -26.90 2.11 20.32
C SER A 505 -27.80 2.86 19.34
N ALA A 506 -28.25 2.19 18.29
CA ALA A 506 -29.58 2.43 17.74
C ALA A 506 -30.05 1.18 16.99
N THR A 507 -30.92 0.52 17.62
CA THR A 507 -32.00 -0.35 17.14
C THR A 507 -32.93 0.40 16.17
N ALA A 508 -33.37 -0.29 15.13
CA ALA A 508 -34.71 -0.24 14.52
C ALA A 508 -34.70 -1.18 13.31
N VAL A 509 -35.34 -2.31 13.35
CA VAL A 509 -36.78 -2.52 13.13
C VAL A 509 -37.14 -2.51 11.63
N VAL A 510 -37.40 -3.72 11.12
CA VAL A 510 -38.65 -4.22 10.52
C VAL A 510 -38.95 -3.79 9.07
N GLU A 511 -39.26 -4.72 8.31
CA GLU A 511 -40.40 -5.29 7.55
C GLU A 511 -40.11 -5.45 6.06
N SER A 512 -40.24 -6.65 5.68
CA SER A 512 -41.20 -7.30 4.77
C SER A 512 -41.45 -6.62 3.41
N HIS A 513 -41.01 -7.25 2.37
CA HIS A 513 -41.87 -7.88 1.37
C HIS A 513 -41.08 -8.88 0.56
#